data_c35b84549782877f5b38be4663c86c73
#
_entry.id   c35b84549782877f5b38be4663c86c73
#
_cell.length_a   1.000
_cell.length_b   1.000
_cell.length_c   1.000
_cell.angle_alpha   90.00
_cell.angle_beta   90.00
_cell.angle_gamma   90.00
#
_symmetry.space_group_name_H-M   'P 1'
#
loop_
_entity.id
_entity.type
_entity.pdbx_description
1 polymer ?
#
loop_
_entity_poly.entity_id
_entity_poly.type
_entity_poly.pdbx_seq_one_letter_code
_entity_poly.pdbx_strand_id
1 'polypeptide(L)'
;MLTDKQLRTLKAADKVYKVADQQGLYVTILRTGNISFRYDYRLNGRRETLVIGQYDPGLAAKNPREVSSLEYGMSLSLAEARQLLANARRAIEQGESPSRAKVEKRIEANEGMTFGNWAEKYFAEAKLAESTRAMRKAIYDRNLATEFGRLKLEEITPSRLLARCEKIKERGAPAPAVQSRDIVLQIFRFIQARGLRIENPAEAIRPSAIATFKVRDRALSPEEIHKFFNALEKVSSAATLRLAVKFMLLTMVRKSEFTQAKWEEINFETGVWTIPKERMKAGRPHNIYLSQQAVDILVAFKTCYGASPYLHPGRYESDFPMSNGTLNRLVVAGTEVIIGRGEEFEPFTVHDLRRTASTSLHEAGYNTDWIEKCLAHEQRGVRAVYNKAEYGEQRRAMLQAWADMVDSWIVDGPSPIRPISLSFPSETRLGLETQAASVQSV
;
A
#
# COMPACT_ATOMS: atom_id res chain seq x y z
N MET A 1 24.37 42.02 -9.20
CA MET A 1 23.02 42.11 -9.75
C MET A 1 22.83 40.96 -10.74
N LEU A 2 21.90 40.11 -10.57
CA LEU A 2 21.64 38.99 -11.48
C LEU A 2 20.99 39.49 -12.78
N THR A 3 21.25 38.78 -13.86
CA THR A 3 20.54 38.95 -15.13
C THR A 3 19.76 37.71 -15.48
N ASP A 4 18.74 37.82 -16.31
CA ASP A 4 17.94 36.67 -16.74
C ASP A 4 18.81 35.61 -17.45
N LYS A 5 19.80 36.08 -18.23
CA LYS A 5 20.80 35.21 -18.90
C LYS A 5 21.59 34.37 -17.87
N GLN A 6 22.01 35.00 -16.76
CA GLN A 6 22.72 34.27 -15.69
C GLN A 6 21.78 33.26 -14.98
N LEU A 7 20.52 33.63 -14.69
CA LEU A 7 19.58 32.71 -14.08
C LEU A 7 19.37 31.44 -14.92
N ARG A 8 19.29 31.57 -16.25
CA ARG A 8 19.17 30.43 -17.17
C ARG A 8 20.39 29.50 -17.20
N THR A 9 21.57 30.00 -16.81
CA THR A 9 22.82 29.22 -16.77
C THR A 9 23.03 28.47 -15.45
N LEU A 10 22.26 28.79 -14.39
CA LEU A 10 22.37 28.13 -13.12
C LEU A 10 21.86 26.68 -13.21
N LYS A 11 22.68 25.73 -12.75
CA LYS A 11 22.39 24.29 -12.81
C LYS A 11 22.22 23.73 -11.41
N ALA A 12 21.46 22.63 -11.31
CA ALA A 12 21.37 21.84 -10.10
C ALA A 12 22.76 21.35 -9.67
N ALA A 13 22.99 21.30 -8.36
CA ALA A 13 24.18 20.75 -7.74
C ALA A 13 23.77 19.76 -6.64
N ASP A 14 24.73 18.96 -6.14
CA ASP A 14 24.49 17.98 -5.07
C ASP A 14 23.94 18.61 -3.78
N LYS A 15 24.23 19.87 -3.56
CA LYS A 15 23.71 20.65 -2.42
C LYS A 15 22.94 21.87 -2.92
N VAL A 16 21.88 22.22 -2.18
CA VAL A 16 21.14 23.46 -2.39
C VAL A 16 22.09 24.63 -2.15
N TYR A 17 22.16 25.57 -3.10
CA TYR A 17 23.02 26.76 -2.97
C TYR A 17 22.23 28.04 -3.26
N LYS A 18 22.82 29.18 -2.84
CA LYS A 18 22.22 30.50 -2.94
C LYS A 18 23.09 31.40 -3.84
N VAL A 19 22.44 32.25 -4.63
CA VAL A 19 23.12 33.32 -5.40
C VAL A 19 22.41 34.61 -5.09
N ALA A 20 23.19 35.62 -4.65
CA ALA A 20 22.64 36.92 -4.27
C ALA A 20 22.30 37.78 -5.52
N ASP A 21 21.22 38.54 -5.43
CA ASP A 21 20.86 39.57 -6.40
C ASP A 21 21.09 40.99 -5.80
N GLN A 22 20.10 41.82 -5.80
CA GLN A 22 20.14 43.17 -5.24
C GLN A 22 19.23 43.31 -4.01
N GLN A 23 19.53 44.28 -3.14
CA GLN A 23 18.67 44.70 -2.01
C GLN A 23 18.23 43.53 -1.11
N GLY A 24 19.08 42.53 -0.94
CA GLY A 24 18.79 41.35 -0.10
C GLY A 24 17.98 40.25 -0.79
N LEU A 25 17.55 40.44 -2.03
CA LEU A 25 17.02 39.37 -2.85
C LEU A 25 18.10 38.35 -3.17
N TYR A 26 17.76 37.09 -3.08
CA TYR A 26 18.62 36.01 -3.55
C TYR A 26 17.79 34.88 -4.17
N VAL A 27 18.43 34.09 -5.00
CA VAL A 27 17.83 32.86 -5.51
C VAL A 27 18.41 31.64 -4.79
N THR A 28 17.57 30.67 -4.58
CA THR A 28 17.95 29.33 -4.08
C THR A 28 17.74 28.34 -5.20
N ILE A 29 18.77 27.61 -5.54
CA ILE A 29 18.75 26.54 -6.54
C ILE A 29 18.59 25.22 -5.80
N LEU A 30 17.48 24.53 -6.09
CA LEU A 30 17.18 23.24 -5.50
C LEU A 30 17.91 22.12 -6.26
N ARG A 31 18.05 20.96 -5.65
CA ARG A 31 18.62 19.75 -6.28
C ARG A 31 17.84 19.31 -7.53
N THR A 32 16.56 19.69 -7.63
CA THR A 32 15.71 19.43 -8.79
C THR A 32 15.96 20.37 -9.95
N GLY A 33 16.83 21.38 -9.78
CA GLY A 33 17.07 22.43 -10.77
C GLY A 33 16.12 23.63 -10.68
N ASN A 34 15.08 23.56 -9.84
CA ASN A 34 14.15 24.67 -9.66
C ASN A 34 14.83 25.85 -8.95
N ILE A 35 14.59 27.07 -9.45
CA ILE A 35 15.13 28.31 -8.92
C ILE A 35 14.01 29.05 -8.18
N SER A 36 14.23 29.39 -6.91
CA SER A 36 13.27 30.08 -6.06
C SER A 36 13.84 31.43 -5.60
N PHE A 37 13.11 32.52 -5.87
CA PHE A 37 13.39 33.85 -5.34
C PHE A 37 13.03 33.92 -3.87
N ARG A 38 13.97 34.42 -3.05
CA ARG A 38 13.80 34.52 -1.59
C ARG A 38 14.37 35.84 -1.09
N TYR A 39 13.80 36.30 0.05
CA TYR A 39 14.23 37.49 0.76
C TYR A 39 14.27 37.21 2.26
N ASP A 40 15.43 37.40 2.87
CA ASP A 40 15.62 37.31 4.34
C ASP A 40 15.51 38.70 4.93
N TYR A 41 14.69 38.88 5.95
CA TYR A 41 14.51 40.15 6.65
C TYR A 41 14.40 39.94 8.18
N ARG A 42 14.48 41.06 8.92
CA ARG A 42 14.24 41.07 10.36
C ARG A 42 13.06 42.00 10.66
N LEU A 43 12.12 41.49 11.46
CA LEU A 43 10.99 42.27 11.97
C LEU A 43 10.82 41.98 13.45
N ASN A 44 10.75 43.02 14.29
CA ASN A 44 10.61 42.88 15.74
C ASN A 44 11.64 41.92 16.37
N GLY A 45 12.91 42.02 15.93
CA GLY A 45 14.03 41.20 16.41
C GLY A 45 14.08 39.77 15.87
N ARG A 46 13.07 39.27 15.14
CA ARG A 46 13.01 37.91 14.55
C ARG A 46 13.46 37.93 13.11
N ARG A 47 14.23 36.92 12.72
CA ARG A 47 14.60 36.68 11.33
C ARG A 47 13.52 35.84 10.66
N GLU A 48 13.02 36.32 9.53
CA GLU A 48 12.04 35.67 8.68
C GLU A 48 12.53 35.55 7.25
N THR A 49 12.10 34.54 6.52
CA THR A 49 12.40 34.34 5.10
C THR A 49 11.12 34.36 4.29
N LEU A 50 10.98 35.28 3.36
CA LEU A 50 9.90 35.33 2.40
C LEU A 50 10.28 34.55 1.14
N VAL A 51 9.48 33.60 0.73
CA VAL A 51 9.54 33.00 -0.59
C VAL A 51 8.72 33.84 -1.53
N ILE A 52 9.42 34.65 -2.37
CA ILE A 52 8.79 35.59 -3.30
C ILE A 52 8.12 34.83 -4.44
N GLY A 53 8.81 33.84 -5.07
CA GLY A 53 8.22 33.03 -6.11
C GLY A 53 9.23 32.07 -6.73
N GLN A 54 8.82 31.40 -7.79
CA GLN A 54 9.69 30.52 -8.58
C GLN A 54 10.08 31.21 -9.90
N TYR A 55 11.31 31.05 -10.31
CA TYR A 55 11.76 31.59 -11.60
C TYR A 55 11.18 30.77 -12.76
N ASP A 56 10.56 31.50 -13.70
CA ASP A 56 10.07 30.93 -14.94
C ASP A 56 10.75 31.63 -16.14
N PRO A 57 11.66 30.94 -16.86
CA PRO A 57 12.34 31.50 -18.01
C PRO A 57 11.38 31.88 -19.16
N GLY A 58 10.19 31.30 -19.24
CA GLY A 58 9.17 31.62 -20.23
C GLY A 58 8.51 32.98 -20.04
N LEU A 59 8.60 33.54 -18.85
CA LEU A 59 8.05 34.89 -18.52
C LEU A 59 9.06 36.03 -18.78
N ALA A 60 10.35 35.73 -18.91
CA ALA A 60 11.38 36.72 -19.08
C ALA A 60 11.30 37.51 -20.41
N ALA A 61 10.73 36.91 -21.45
CA ALA A 61 10.55 37.54 -22.77
C ALA A 61 9.22 38.31 -22.89
N LYS A 62 8.36 38.29 -21.89
CA LYS A 62 7.07 38.99 -21.88
C LYS A 62 7.16 40.29 -21.08
N ASN A 63 6.31 41.25 -21.42
CA ASN A 63 6.18 42.43 -20.58
C ASN A 63 5.77 42.00 -19.17
N PRO A 64 6.36 42.59 -18.10
CA PRO A 64 5.97 42.31 -16.73
C PRO A 64 4.49 42.52 -16.54
N ARG A 65 3.84 41.61 -15.81
CA ARG A 65 2.42 41.76 -15.43
C ARG A 65 2.27 42.94 -14.48
N GLU A 66 1.03 43.48 -14.39
CA GLU A 66 0.75 44.51 -13.41
C GLU A 66 1.02 44.03 -11.98
N VAL A 67 1.62 44.88 -11.16
CA VAL A 67 2.04 44.54 -9.80
C VAL A 67 0.82 44.12 -8.94
N SER A 68 -0.36 44.66 -9.22
CA SER A 68 -1.64 44.33 -8.60
C SER A 68 -2.06 42.86 -8.81
N SER A 69 -1.61 42.25 -9.89
CA SER A 69 -1.88 40.82 -10.24
C SER A 69 -0.83 39.83 -9.74
N LEU A 70 0.23 40.33 -9.09
CA LEU A 70 1.34 39.46 -8.62
C LEU A 70 1.12 39.05 -7.17
N GLU A 71 1.29 37.75 -6.91
CA GLU A 71 1.20 37.18 -5.56
C GLU A 71 2.50 36.45 -5.18
N TYR A 72 2.81 36.44 -3.88
CA TYR A 72 3.98 35.71 -3.37
C TYR A 72 3.80 34.20 -3.57
N GLY A 73 4.80 33.55 -4.19
CA GLY A 73 4.87 32.11 -4.38
C GLY A 73 4.53 31.61 -5.78
N MET A 74 4.04 32.49 -6.67
CA MET A 74 3.77 32.14 -8.07
C MET A 74 5.04 32.06 -8.93
N SER A 75 4.90 31.62 -10.18
CA SER A 75 5.96 31.68 -11.18
C SER A 75 6.17 33.12 -11.65
N LEU A 76 7.41 33.59 -11.65
CA LEU A 76 7.80 34.99 -11.86
C LEU A 76 9.00 35.11 -12.81
N SER A 77 9.02 36.18 -13.58
CA SER A 77 10.25 36.70 -14.16
C SER A 77 11.13 37.39 -13.10
N LEU A 78 12.39 37.66 -13.41
CA LEU A 78 13.29 38.39 -12.52
C LEU A 78 12.77 39.82 -12.22
N ALA A 79 12.20 40.49 -13.24
CA ALA A 79 11.64 41.84 -13.10
C ALA A 79 10.44 41.83 -12.11
N GLU A 80 9.51 40.89 -12.26
CA GLU A 80 8.36 40.75 -11.36
C GLU A 80 8.79 40.37 -9.93
N ALA A 81 9.79 39.52 -9.75
CA ALA A 81 10.34 39.18 -8.44
C ALA A 81 10.92 40.43 -7.73
N ARG A 82 11.57 41.34 -8.45
CA ARG A 82 12.08 42.60 -7.93
C ARG A 82 10.94 43.58 -7.56
N GLN A 83 9.85 43.62 -8.34
CA GLN A 83 8.66 44.41 -8.01
C GLN A 83 8.02 43.90 -6.70
N LEU A 84 7.86 42.60 -6.56
CA LEU A 84 7.33 42.02 -5.30
C LEU A 84 8.28 42.23 -4.11
N LEU A 85 9.60 42.24 -4.33
CA LEU A 85 10.57 42.59 -3.30
C LEU A 85 10.33 44.05 -2.81
N ALA A 86 10.12 44.99 -3.72
CA ALA A 86 9.85 46.39 -3.36
C ALA A 86 8.57 46.52 -2.51
N ASN A 87 7.54 45.75 -2.83
CA ASN A 87 6.31 45.67 -2.03
C ASN A 87 6.58 45.08 -0.64
N ALA A 88 7.34 43.95 -0.57
CA ALA A 88 7.69 43.32 0.69
C ALA A 88 8.46 44.30 1.61
N ARG A 89 9.40 45.06 1.08
CA ARG A 89 10.17 46.06 1.85
C ARG A 89 9.29 47.18 2.41
N ARG A 90 8.37 47.69 1.59
CA ARG A 90 7.39 48.71 2.07
C ARG A 90 6.52 48.18 3.19
N ALA A 91 6.00 46.94 3.11
CA ALA A 91 5.24 46.34 4.18
C ALA A 91 6.05 46.19 5.48
N ILE A 92 7.34 45.79 5.37
CA ILE A 92 8.23 45.67 6.55
C ILE A 92 8.51 47.04 7.18
N GLU A 93 8.69 48.09 6.39
CA GLU A 93 8.83 49.47 6.87
C GLU A 93 7.57 49.98 7.61
N GLN A 94 6.39 49.45 7.24
CA GLN A 94 5.11 49.69 7.93
C GLN A 94 4.88 48.78 9.16
N GLY A 95 5.85 47.90 9.47
CA GLY A 95 5.75 46.97 10.61
C GLY A 95 4.99 45.67 10.31
N GLU A 96 4.62 45.44 9.07
CA GLU A 96 3.89 44.24 8.63
C GLU A 96 4.84 43.15 8.14
N SER A 97 4.52 41.90 8.47
CA SER A 97 5.29 40.76 7.98
C SER A 97 4.68 40.19 6.67
N PRO A 98 5.36 40.34 5.51
CA PRO A 98 4.87 39.78 4.25
C PRO A 98 4.74 38.25 4.28
N SER A 99 5.59 37.58 5.07
CA SER A 99 5.51 36.13 5.24
C SER A 99 4.25 35.69 5.98
N ARG A 100 3.85 36.44 7.02
CA ARG A 100 2.62 36.18 7.79
C ARG A 100 1.37 36.56 6.99
N ALA A 101 1.36 37.70 6.35
CA ALA A 101 0.25 38.14 5.49
C ALA A 101 -0.02 37.10 4.36
N LYS A 102 1.04 36.52 3.78
CA LYS A 102 0.89 35.43 2.81
C LYS A 102 0.22 34.19 3.42
N VAL A 103 0.57 33.82 4.65
CA VAL A 103 -0.03 32.67 5.35
C VAL A 103 -1.49 32.98 5.69
N GLU A 104 -1.77 34.17 6.20
CA GLU A 104 -3.12 34.62 6.55
C GLU A 104 -4.05 34.66 5.34
N LYS A 105 -3.62 35.29 4.23
CA LYS A 105 -4.37 35.27 2.96
C LYS A 105 -4.68 33.86 2.45
N ARG A 106 -3.73 32.92 2.63
CA ARG A 106 -3.94 31.52 2.28
C ARG A 106 -4.93 30.83 3.22
N ILE A 107 -4.94 31.19 4.49
CA ILE A 107 -5.90 30.69 5.49
C ILE A 107 -7.30 31.21 5.15
N GLU A 108 -7.45 32.53 4.94
CA GLU A 108 -8.73 33.17 4.55
C GLU A 108 -9.31 32.57 3.26
N ALA A 109 -8.49 32.38 2.22
CA ALA A 109 -8.91 31.75 0.97
C ALA A 109 -9.42 30.30 1.17
N ASN A 110 -8.97 29.63 2.22
CA ASN A 110 -9.37 28.27 2.56
C ASN A 110 -10.56 28.19 3.53
N GLU A 111 -10.82 29.25 4.34
CA GLU A 111 -11.91 29.28 5.32
C GLU A 111 -13.31 29.19 4.71
N GLY A 112 -13.48 29.62 3.46
CA GLY A 112 -14.73 29.52 2.72
C GLY A 112 -15.00 28.17 2.06
N MET A 113 -14.06 27.24 2.09
CA MET A 113 -14.19 25.94 1.41
C MET A 113 -15.09 24.98 2.18
N THR A 114 -16.01 24.31 1.47
CA THR A 114 -16.82 23.23 2.04
C THR A 114 -15.98 21.99 2.32
N PHE A 115 -16.51 21.08 3.14
CA PHE A 115 -15.89 19.79 3.40
C PHE A 115 -15.68 18.97 2.11
N GLY A 116 -16.60 19.09 1.14
CA GLY A 116 -16.46 18.44 -0.17
C GLY A 116 -15.26 18.95 -0.96
N ASN A 117 -15.06 20.28 -1.00
CA ASN A 117 -13.87 20.85 -1.66
C ASN A 117 -12.58 20.36 -1.00
N TRP A 118 -12.55 20.28 0.33
CA TRP A 118 -11.42 19.74 1.07
C TRP A 118 -11.19 18.25 0.85
N ALA A 119 -12.27 17.46 0.74
CA ALA A 119 -12.20 16.05 0.43
C ALA A 119 -11.61 15.81 -0.97
N GLU A 120 -12.07 16.56 -1.98
CA GLU A 120 -11.50 16.49 -3.34
C GLU A 120 -10.01 16.82 -3.34
N LYS A 121 -9.63 17.89 -2.66
CA LYS A 121 -8.22 18.30 -2.50
C LYS A 121 -7.39 17.23 -1.77
N TYR A 122 -7.94 16.62 -0.72
CA TYR A 122 -7.30 15.51 -0.03
C TYR A 122 -7.08 14.31 -0.95
N PHE A 123 -8.09 13.89 -1.71
CA PHE A 123 -7.95 12.78 -2.63
C PHE A 123 -7.00 13.07 -3.81
N ALA A 124 -6.86 14.32 -4.22
CA ALA A 124 -5.91 14.71 -5.25
C ALA A 124 -4.45 14.74 -4.74
N GLU A 125 -4.21 15.33 -3.56
CA GLU A 125 -2.86 15.69 -3.11
C GLU A 125 -2.26 14.71 -2.08
N ALA A 126 -3.08 13.94 -1.34
CA ALA A 126 -2.56 13.04 -0.32
C ALA A 126 -1.74 11.88 -0.93
N LYS A 127 -0.60 11.59 -0.32
CA LYS A 127 0.25 10.46 -0.71
C LYS A 127 -0.39 9.14 -0.27
N LEU A 128 -1.28 8.64 -1.10
CA LEU A 128 -1.99 7.37 -0.90
C LEU A 128 -1.65 6.41 -2.03
N ALA A 129 -1.54 5.11 -1.70
CA ALA A 129 -1.54 4.08 -2.73
C ALA A 129 -2.88 4.13 -3.50
N GLU A 130 -2.83 3.88 -4.81
CA GLU A 130 -4.00 4.02 -5.69
C GLU A 130 -5.21 3.21 -5.22
N SER A 131 -5.00 1.96 -4.81
CA SER A 131 -6.06 1.11 -4.25
C SER A 131 -6.69 1.68 -2.96
N THR A 132 -5.88 2.30 -2.10
CA THR A 132 -6.35 2.97 -0.87
C THR A 132 -7.13 4.23 -1.22
N ARG A 133 -6.66 5.01 -2.19
CA ARG A 133 -7.34 6.20 -2.69
C ARG A 133 -8.71 5.84 -3.26
N ALA A 134 -8.76 4.86 -4.17
CA ALA A 134 -10.01 4.41 -4.80
C ALA A 134 -11.01 3.88 -3.75
N MET A 135 -10.56 3.06 -2.81
CA MET A 135 -11.42 2.54 -1.73
C MET A 135 -11.98 3.67 -0.86
N ARG A 136 -11.12 4.58 -0.37
CA ARG A 136 -11.55 5.69 0.49
C ARG A 136 -12.48 6.64 -0.24
N LYS A 137 -12.18 6.92 -1.51
CA LYS A 137 -13.05 7.78 -2.34
C LYS A 137 -14.42 7.14 -2.54
N ALA A 138 -14.50 5.86 -2.86
CA ALA A 138 -15.78 5.15 -3.00
C ALA A 138 -16.60 5.15 -1.70
N ILE A 139 -15.95 5.02 -0.53
CA ILE A 139 -16.62 5.11 0.76
C ILE A 139 -17.09 6.54 1.02
N TYR A 140 -16.28 7.55 0.75
CA TYR A 140 -16.64 8.95 0.87
C TYR A 140 -17.84 9.29 -0.01
N ASP A 141 -17.79 8.97 -1.29
CA ASP A 141 -18.85 9.27 -2.25
C ASP A 141 -20.18 8.63 -1.83
N ARG A 142 -20.13 7.36 -1.40
CA ARG A 142 -21.34 6.62 -0.99
C ARG A 142 -21.93 7.06 0.34
N ASN A 143 -21.07 7.44 1.29
CA ASN A 143 -21.47 7.56 2.68
C ASN A 143 -21.44 8.98 3.24
N LEU A 144 -20.59 9.87 2.72
CA LEU A 144 -20.31 11.16 3.33
C LEU A 144 -20.65 12.34 2.40
N ALA A 145 -20.40 12.21 1.10
CA ALA A 145 -20.49 13.31 0.16
C ALA A 145 -21.87 13.97 0.13
N THR A 146 -22.94 13.17 0.12
CA THR A 146 -24.32 13.69 0.06
C THR A 146 -24.69 14.51 1.29
N GLU A 147 -24.25 14.08 2.49
CA GLU A 147 -24.64 14.72 3.74
C GLU A 147 -23.67 15.82 4.17
N PHE A 148 -22.37 15.61 3.99
CA PHE A 148 -21.33 16.50 4.49
C PHE A 148 -20.69 17.37 3.42
N GLY A 149 -20.78 16.98 2.15
CA GLY A 149 -20.02 17.63 1.08
C GLY A 149 -20.28 19.14 0.93
N ARG A 150 -21.51 19.61 1.21
CA ARG A 150 -21.90 21.01 1.11
C ARG A 150 -21.75 21.80 2.41
N LEU A 151 -21.40 21.12 3.51
CA LEU A 151 -21.27 21.76 4.81
C LEU A 151 -19.95 22.50 4.93
N LYS A 152 -19.95 23.58 5.72
CA LYS A 152 -18.73 24.18 6.24
C LYS A 152 -18.10 23.23 7.27
N LEU A 153 -16.81 23.38 7.50
CA LEU A 153 -16.08 22.48 8.40
C LEU A 153 -16.62 22.49 9.84
N GLU A 154 -17.02 23.68 10.33
CA GLU A 154 -17.54 23.89 11.69
C GLU A 154 -18.92 23.23 11.90
N GLU A 155 -19.65 22.96 10.82
CA GLU A 155 -20.96 22.31 10.87
C GLU A 155 -20.86 20.79 11.05
N ILE A 156 -19.65 20.21 10.89
CA ILE A 156 -19.40 18.78 11.08
C ILE A 156 -18.98 18.54 12.53
N THR A 157 -19.96 18.43 13.40
CA THR A 157 -19.74 18.14 14.82
C THR A 157 -19.51 16.64 15.09
N PRO A 158 -18.90 16.28 16.24
CA PRO A 158 -18.76 14.87 16.64
C PRO A 158 -20.11 14.14 16.67
N SER A 159 -21.16 14.77 17.21
CA SER A 159 -22.50 14.18 17.29
C SER A 159 -23.07 13.88 15.90
N ARG A 160 -22.91 14.81 14.96
CA ARG A 160 -23.39 14.63 13.58
C ARG A 160 -22.64 13.54 12.85
N LEU A 161 -21.32 13.47 13.06
CA LEU A 161 -20.50 12.40 12.49
C LEU A 161 -20.86 11.03 13.08
N LEU A 162 -21.04 10.93 14.39
CA LEU A 162 -21.46 9.70 15.06
C LEU A 162 -22.81 9.21 14.54
N ALA A 163 -23.82 10.08 14.51
CA ALA A 163 -25.15 9.76 13.98
C ALA A 163 -25.09 9.26 12.52
N ARG A 164 -24.21 9.83 11.70
CA ARG A 164 -23.99 9.32 10.34
C ARG A 164 -23.38 7.93 10.33
N CYS A 165 -22.39 7.68 11.17
CA CYS A 165 -21.77 6.35 11.30
C CYS A 165 -22.78 5.29 11.78
N GLU A 166 -23.66 5.64 12.74
CA GLU A 166 -24.72 4.77 13.21
C GLU A 166 -25.71 4.38 12.10
N LYS A 167 -26.18 5.33 11.31
CA LYS A 167 -27.02 5.05 10.13
C LYS A 167 -26.34 4.12 9.12
N ILE A 168 -25.02 4.24 8.95
CA ILE A 168 -24.25 3.34 8.06
C ILE A 168 -24.19 1.94 8.67
N LYS A 169 -23.99 1.83 9.98
CA LYS A 169 -23.98 0.56 10.72
C LYS A 169 -25.34 -0.15 10.68
N GLU A 170 -26.44 0.58 10.93
CA GLU A 170 -27.82 0.06 10.93
C GLU A 170 -28.22 -0.62 9.62
N ARG A 171 -27.74 -0.13 8.49
CA ARG A 171 -27.95 -0.79 7.18
C ARG A 171 -27.05 -2.01 6.93
N GLY A 172 -26.41 -2.56 7.97
CA GLY A 172 -25.57 -3.76 7.89
C GLY A 172 -24.12 -3.51 7.44
N ALA A 173 -23.62 -2.27 7.53
CA ALA A 173 -22.29 -1.91 7.05
C ALA A 173 -21.37 -1.35 8.17
N PRO A 174 -21.07 -2.12 9.23
CA PRO A 174 -20.28 -1.62 10.37
C PRO A 174 -18.85 -1.25 10.02
N ALA A 175 -18.17 -2.00 9.13
CA ALA A 175 -16.81 -1.67 8.70
C ALA A 175 -16.75 -0.37 7.87
N PRO A 176 -17.59 -0.14 6.85
CA PRO A 176 -17.75 1.17 6.21
C PRO A 176 -18.09 2.31 7.16
N ALA A 177 -18.84 2.07 8.25
CA ALA A 177 -19.13 3.09 9.25
C ALA A 177 -17.84 3.58 9.95
N VAL A 178 -17.02 2.67 10.44
CA VAL A 178 -15.72 3.00 11.06
C VAL A 178 -14.79 3.65 10.04
N GLN A 179 -14.72 3.11 8.81
CA GLN A 179 -13.89 3.70 7.75
C GLN A 179 -14.34 5.12 7.36
N SER A 180 -15.66 5.41 7.40
CA SER A 180 -16.18 6.76 7.17
C SER A 180 -15.67 7.75 8.23
N ARG A 181 -15.69 7.36 9.50
CA ARG A 181 -15.09 8.15 10.59
C ARG A 181 -13.60 8.38 10.35
N ASP A 182 -12.85 7.35 9.94
CA ASP A 182 -11.41 7.46 9.70
C ASP A 182 -11.10 8.35 8.48
N ILE A 183 -11.95 8.34 7.46
CA ILE A 183 -11.81 9.26 6.31
C ILE A 183 -11.98 10.72 6.76
N VAL A 184 -12.98 11.02 7.57
CA VAL A 184 -13.17 12.38 8.14
C VAL A 184 -11.96 12.77 8.97
N LEU A 185 -11.45 11.86 9.84
CA LEU A 185 -10.24 12.08 10.62
C LEU A 185 -9.05 12.50 9.74
N GLN A 186 -8.83 11.78 8.64
CA GLN A 186 -7.70 12.05 7.76
C GLN A 186 -7.87 13.35 6.95
N ILE A 187 -9.08 13.67 6.52
CA ILE A 187 -9.37 14.93 5.82
C ILE A 187 -9.13 16.11 6.76
N PHE A 188 -9.64 16.07 7.99
CA PHE A 188 -9.40 17.14 8.96
C PHE A 188 -7.91 17.29 9.33
N ARG A 189 -7.18 16.19 9.50
CA ARG A 189 -5.71 16.23 9.68
C ARG A 189 -4.98 16.86 8.49
N PHE A 190 -5.44 16.56 7.29
CA PHE A 190 -4.91 17.17 6.08
C PHE A 190 -5.17 18.69 6.02
N ILE A 191 -6.33 19.14 6.52
CA ILE A 191 -6.71 20.56 6.66
C ILE A 191 -5.83 21.25 7.71
N GLN A 192 -5.72 20.66 8.90
CA GLN A 192 -4.88 21.17 10.00
C GLN A 192 -3.41 21.31 9.61
N ALA A 193 -2.87 20.33 8.84
CA ALA A 193 -1.51 20.38 8.31
C ALA A 193 -1.28 21.54 7.32
N ARG A 194 -2.35 22.17 6.81
CA ARG A 194 -2.31 23.35 5.94
C ARG A 194 -2.52 24.68 6.68
N GLY A 195 -2.58 24.62 8.01
CA GLY A 195 -2.59 25.79 8.88
C GLY A 195 -3.98 26.27 9.33
N LEU A 196 -5.09 25.61 8.90
CA LEU A 196 -6.40 25.92 9.47
C LEU A 196 -6.48 25.41 10.91
N ARG A 197 -6.90 26.29 11.82
CA ARG A 197 -7.14 25.96 13.23
C ARG A 197 -8.60 25.55 13.39
N ILE A 198 -8.86 24.27 13.23
CA ILE A 198 -10.19 23.69 13.37
C ILE A 198 -10.11 22.40 14.20
N GLU A 199 -11.12 22.18 15.04
CA GLU A 199 -11.24 20.91 15.77
C GLU A 199 -11.59 19.77 14.81
N ASN A 200 -10.99 18.61 15.05
CA ASN A 200 -11.26 17.42 14.26
C ASN A 200 -12.39 16.61 14.93
N PRO A 201 -13.60 16.60 14.36
CA PRO A 201 -14.75 15.95 14.99
C PRO A 201 -14.58 14.44 15.17
N ALA A 202 -13.72 13.81 14.38
CA ALA A 202 -13.49 12.39 14.45
C ALA A 202 -12.53 11.98 15.59
N GLU A 203 -11.75 12.91 16.16
CA GLU A 203 -10.85 12.59 17.29
C GLU A 203 -11.62 12.28 18.57
N ALA A 204 -12.75 12.90 18.78
CA ALA A 204 -13.63 12.65 19.92
C ALA A 204 -14.34 11.28 19.85
N ILE A 205 -14.35 10.61 18.68
CA ILE A 205 -15.08 9.36 18.47
C ILE A 205 -14.09 8.20 18.38
N ARG A 206 -14.11 7.30 19.34
CA ARG A 206 -13.33 6.05 19.26
C ARG A 206 -13.96 5.10 18.23
N PRO A 207 -13.15 4.40 17.38
CA PRO A 207 -13.69 3.40 16.46
C PRO A 207 -14.59 2.36 17.12
N SER A 208 -14.24 1.93 18.34
CA SER A 208 -15.02 0.96 19.12
C SER A 208 -16.39 1.47 19.59
N ALA A 209 -16.60 2.79 19.64
CA ALA A 209 -17.93 3.36 19.91
C ALA A 209 -18.90 3.15 18.74
N ILE A 210 -18.38 3.00 17.51
CA ILE A 210 -19.18 2.75 16.32
C ILE A 210 -19.41 1.24 16.15
N ALA A 211 -18.32 0.46 16.09
CA ALA A 211 -18.38 -0.99 15.97
C ALA A 211 -17.12 -1.65 16.51
N THR A 212 -17.30 -2.83 17.09
CA THR A 212 -16.21 -3.72 17.48
C THR A 212 -16.16 -4.91 16.53
N PHE A 213 -14.96 -5.35 16.18
CA PHE A 213 -14.76 -6.49 15.28
C PHE A 213 -14.00 -7.57 16.04
N LYS A 214 -14.52 -8.80 15.96
CA LYS A 214 -13.74 -9.97 16.40
C LYS A 214 -12.59 -10.17 15.40
N VAL A 215 -11.40 -10.42 15.92
CA VAL A 215 -10.28 -10.84 15.08
C VAL A 215 -10.65 -12.23 14.53
N ARG A 216 -10.55 -12.37 13.21
CA ARG A 216 -10.69 -13.68 12.59
C ARG A 216 -9.42 -14.47 12.80
N ASP A 217 -9.56 -15.67 13.32
CA ASP A 217 -8.48 -16.63 13.56
C ASP A 217 -8.74 -17.98 12.90
N ARG A 218 -9.69 -18.02 11.97
CA ARG A 218 -10.16 -19.21 11.26
C ARG A 218 -9.03 -19.87 10.44
N ALA A 219 -8.67 -21.10 10.81
CA ALA A 219 -7.86 -22.02 10.04
C ALA A 219 -8.66 -23.32 9.85
N LEU A 220 -8.64 -23.92 8.67
CA LEU A 220 -9.33 -25.14 8.37
C LEU A 220 -8.53 -26.34 8.91
N SER A 221 -9.23 -27.33 9.48
CA SER A 221 -8.64 -28.62 9.79
C SER A 221 -8.47 -29.50 8.52
N PRO A 222 -7.69 -30.59 8.57
CA PRO A 222 -7.60 -31.55 7.46
C PRO A 222 -8.97 -32.08 7.03
N GLU A 223 -9.87 -32.37 7.98
CA GLU A 223 -11.25 -32.81 7.73
C GLU A 223 -12.06 -31.76 6.98
N GLU A 224 -11.90 -30.49 7.37
CA GLU A 224 -12.61 -29.38 6.74
C GLU A 224 -12.07 -29.11 5.33
N ILE A 225 -10.76 -29.28 5.09
CA ILE A 225 -10.16 -29.20 3.75
C ILE A 225 -10.77 -30.30 2.87
N HIS A 226 -10.81 -31.54 3.33
CA HIS A 226 -11.41 -32.66 2.62
C HIS A 226 -12.88 -32.38 2.27
N LYS A 227 -13.70 -32.03 3.25
CA LYS A 227 -15.11 -31.71 3.06
C LYS A 227 -15.31 -30.57 2.06
N PHE A 228 -14.51 -29.53 2.17
CA PHE A 228 -14.64 -28.34 1.33
C PHE A 228 -14.28 -28.65 -0.14
N PHE A 229 -13.18 -29.33 -0.42
CA PHE A 229 -12.81 -29.66 -1.79
C PHE A 229 -13.79 -30.66 -2.42
N ASN A 230 -14.31 -31.63 -1.66
CA ASN A 230 -15.39 -32.52 -2.10
C ASN A 230 -16.70 -31.76 -2.39
N ALA A 231 -17.01 -30.72 -1.60
CA ALA A 231 -18.17 -29.88 -1.85
C ALA A 231 -17.99 -29.02 -3.12
N LEU A 232 -16.77 -28.52 -3.38
CA LEU A 232 -16.48 -27.76 -4.58
C LEU A 232 -16.74 -28.54 -5.88
N GLU A 233 -16.60 -29.87 -5.89
CA GLU A 233 -16.93 -30.70 -7.05
C GLU A 233 -18.44 -30.69 -7.39
N LYS A 234 -19.28 -30.33 -6.43
CA LYS A 234 -20.76 -30.22 -6.60
C LYS A 234 -21.20 -28.80 -6.96
N VAL A 235 -20.30 -27.81 -6.84
CA VAL A 235 -20.60 -26.43 -7.24
C VAL A 235 -20.53 -26.32 -8.76
N SER A 236 -21.58 -25.77 -9.36
CA SER A 236 -21.59 -25.48 -10.80
C SER A 236 -20.61 -24.33 -11.12
N SER A 237 -19.36 -24.68 -11.36
CA SER A 237 -18.27 -23.74 -11.65
C SER A 237 -17.26 -24.34 -12.63
N ALA A 238 -16.47 -23.49 -13.29
CA ALA A 238 -15.38 -23.98 -14.13
C ALA A 238 -14.34 -24.72 -13.27
N ALA A 239 -13.83 -25.85 -13.77
CA ALA A 239 -12.80 -26.64 -13.08
C ALA A 239 -11.57 -25.79 -12.73
N THR A 240 -11.18 -24.87 -13.61
CA THR A 240 -10.07 -23.94 -13.38
C THR A 240 -10.25 -23.05 -12.17
N LEU A 241 -11.49 -22.69 -11.78
CA LEU A 241 -11.74 -21.93 -10.55
C LEU A 241 -11.51 -22.77 -9.29
N ARG A 242 -11.84 -24.08 -9.32
CA ARG A 242 -11.55 -25.01 -8.23
C ARG A 242 -10.05 -25.20 -8.08
N LEU A 243 -9.35 -25.37 -9.21
CA LEU A 243 -7.88 -25.41 -9.23
C LEU A 243 -7.27 -24.09 -8.71
N ALA A 244 -7.87 -22.94 -8.99
CA ALA A 244 -7.39 -21.65 -8.47
C ALA A 244 -7.47 -21.57 -6.94
N VAL A 245 -8.54 -22.11 -6.33
CA VAL A 245 -8.65 -22.18 -4.85
C VAL A 245 -7.58 -23.10 -4.28
N LYS A 246 -7.35 -24.26 -4.91
CA LYS A 246 -6.27 -25.19 -4.51
C LYS A 246 -4.90 -24.53 -4.65
N PHE A 247 -4.63 -23.88 -5.77
CA PHE A 247 -3.39 -23.15 -6.01
C PHE A 247 -3.10 -22.10 -4.93
N MET A 248 -4.12 -21.37 -4.50
CA MET A 248 -3.96 -20.38 -3.42
C MET A 248 -3.65 -21.01 -2.06
N LEU A 249 -4.22 -22.18 -1.76
CA LEU A 249 -3.90 -22.95 -0.55
C LEU A 249 -2.44 -23.43 -0.59
N LEU A 250 -2.00 -23.95 -1.73
CA LEU A 250 -0.64 -24.49 -1.89
C LEU A 250 0.46 -23.42 -1.85
N THR A 251 0.19 -22.24 -2.42
CA THR A 251 1.20 -21.18 -2.60
C THR A 251 1.21 -20.13 -1.51
N MET A 252 0.19 -20.09 -0.64
CA MET A 252 0.04 -19.14 0.46
C MET A 252 0.01 -17.66 0.01
N VAL A 253 -0.27 -17.36 -1.26
CA VAL A 253 -0.28 -16.00 -1.80
C VAL A 253 -1.54 -15.24 -1.40
N ARG A 254 -1.50 -13.91 -1.48
CA ARG A 254 -2.71 -13.10 -1.31
C ARG A 254 -3.59 -13.19 -2.56
N LYS A 255 -4.89 -13.11 -2.36
CA LYS A 255 -5.87 -13.17 -3.47
C LYS A 255 -5.54 -12.19 -4.59
N SER A 256 -5.19 -10.94 -4.27
CA SER A 256 -4.83 -9.95 -5.27
C SER A 256 -3.51 -10.27 -6.00
N GLU A 257 -2.59 -10.95 -5.35
CA GLU A 257 -1.36 -11.41 -5.97
C GLU A 257 -1.65 -12.45 -7.05
N PHE A 258 -2.54 -13.41 -6.76
CA PHE A 258 -2.97 -14.42 -7.72
C PHE A 258 -3.85 -13.85 -8.84
N THR A 259 -4.91 -13.10 -8.50
CA THR A 259 -5.86 -12.63 -9.52
C THR A 259 -5.25 -11.74 -10.59
N GLN A 260 -4.14 -11.07 -10.28
CA GLN A 260 -3.41 -10.22 -11.21
C GLN A 260 -2.13 -10.85 -11.76
N ALA A 261 -1.89 -12.14 -11.48
CA ALA A 261 -0.68 -12.83 -11.89
C ALA A 261 -0.61 -13.01 -13.40
N LYS A 262 0.58 -12.81 -13.95
CA LYS A 262 0.85 -12.94 -15.39
C LYS A 262 1.81 -14.08 -15.68
N TRP A 263 1.75 -14.61 -16.91
CA TRP A 263 2.63 -15.69 -17.34
C TRP A 263 4.11 -15.29 -17.34
N GLU A 264 4.43 -14.04 -17.60
CA GLU A 264 5.81 -13.51 -17.56
C GLU A 264 6.47 -13.59 -16.18
N GLU A 265 5.68 -13.76 -15.12
CA GLU A 265 6.15 -13.89 -13.74
C GLU A 265 6.56 -15.32 -13.38
N ILE A 266 6.21 -16.31 -14.24
CA ILE A 266 6.45 -17.75 -13.98
C ILE A 266 7.68 -18.24 -14.74
N ASN A 267 8.65 -18.73 -14.01
CA ASN A 267 9.76 -19.50 -14.58
C ASN A 267 9.51 -20.99 -14.34
N PHE A 268 9.08 -21.69 -15.39
CA PHE A 268 8.79 -23.12 -15.33
C PHE A 268 10.06 -24.00 -15.17
N GLU A 269 11.22 -23.54 -15.68
CA GLU A 269 12.47 -24.29 -15.58
C GLU A 269 12.96 -24.38 -14.14
N THR A 270 12.86 -23.27 -13.43
CA THR A 270 13.27 -23.20 -12.01
C THR A 270 12.14 -23.48 -11.04
N GLY A 271 10.89 -23.58 -11.50
CA GLY A 271 9.70 -23.72 -10.64
C GLY A 271 9.53 -22.55 -9.68
N VAL A 272 9.74 -21.32 -10.17
CA VAL A 272 9.63 -20.11 -9.35
C VAL A 272 8.64 -19.13 -9.98
N TRP A 273 7.71 -18.65 -9.16
CA TRP A 273 6.88 -17.51 -9.48
C TRP A 273 7.42 -16.27 -8.78
N THR A 274 7.83 -15.26 -9.55
CA THR A 274 8.34 -13.98 -9.03
C THR A 274 7.30 -12.88 -9.18
N ILE A 275 6.68 -12.47 -8.09
CA ILE A 275 5.78 -11.31 -8.07
C ILE A 275 6.63 -10.04 -8.10
N PRO A 276 6.46 -9.15 -9.10
CA PRO A 276 7.27 -7.94 -9.21
C PRO A 276 6.95 -6.94 -8.10
N LYS A 277 7.91 -6.09 -7.77
CA LYS A 277 7.83 -5.13 -6.65
C LYS A 277 6.65 -4.16 -6.75
N GLU A 278 6.24 -3.82 -7.97
CA GLU A 278 5.14 -2.90 -8.27
C GLU A 278 3.78 -3.45 -7.78
N ARG A 279 3.64 -4.77 -7.72
CA ARG A 279 2.45 -5.47 -7.23
C ARG A 279 2.51 -5.82 -5.75
N MET A 280 3.67 -5.66 -5.12
CA MET A 280 3.87 -5.99 -3.71
C MET A 280 3.65 -4.78 -2.81
N LYS A 281 2.88 -4.97 -1.73
CA LYS A 281 2.62 -3.90 -0.74
C LYS A 281 3.90 -3.34 -0.11
N ALA A 282 4.92 -4.18 0.04
CA ALA A 282 6.22 -3.81 0.62
C ALA A 282 7.20 -3.19 -0.40
N GLY A 283 6.85 -3.11 -1.70
CA GLY A 283 7.70 -2.57 -2.75
C GLY A 283 8.98 -3.38 -3.01
N ARG A 284 8.97 -4.68 -2.68
CA ARG A 284 10.06 -5.64 -2.96
C ARG A 284 9.51 -6.82 -3.72
N PRO A 285 10.25 -7.41 -4.67
CA PRO A 285 9.80 -8.61 -5.36
C PRO A 285 9.66 -9.77 -4.37
N HIS A 286 8.78 -10.71 -4.68
CA HIS A 286 8.54 -11.88 -3.85
C HIS A 286 8.60 -13.17 -4.68
N ASN A 287 9.51 -14.08 -4.30
CA ASN A 287 9.67 -15.37 -4.92
C ASN A 287 8.82 -16.43 -4.19
N ILE A 288 8.01 -17.14 -4.95
CA ILE A 288 7.23 -18.29 -4.51
C ILE A 288 7.80 -19.52 -5.19
N TYR A 289 8.25 -20.49 -4.38
CA TYR A 289 8.76 -21.77 -4.87
C TYR A 289 7.58 -22.70 -5.08
N LEU A 290 7.36 -23.10 -6.32
CA LEU A 290 6.21 -23.90 -6.72
C LEU A 290 6.45 -25.38 -6.42
N SER A 291 5.49 -26.02 -5.74
CA SER A 291 5.44 -27.49 -5.65
C SER A 291 5.05 -28.09 -6.99
N GLN A 292 5.28 -29.39 -7.19
CA GLN A 292 4.87 -30.07 -8.42
C GLN A 292 3.37 -29.91 -8.68
N GLN A 293 2.54 -30.05 -7.68
CA GLN A 293 1.09 -29.86 -7.79
C GLN A 293 0.70 -28.43 -8.22
N ALA A 294 1.42 -27.42 -7.74
CA ALA A 294 1.21 -26.05 -8.17
C ALA A 294 1.62 -25.83 -9.65
N VAL A 295 2.71 -26.46 -10.07
CA VAL A 295 3.15 -26.46 -11.48
C VAL A 295 2.09 -27.13 -12.36
N ASP A 296 1.57 -28.30 -11.97
CA ASP A 296 0.53 -29.03 -12.72
C ASP A 296 -0.75 -28.19 -12.88
N ILE A 297 -1.13 -27.46 -11.85
CA ILE A 297 -2.25 -26.48 -11.92
C ILE A 297 -1.94 -25.37 -12.94
N LEU A 298 -0.71 -24.84 -12.93
CA LEU A 298 -0.31 -23.82 -13.92
C LEU A 298 -0.30 -24.37 -15.35
N VAL A 299 0.10 -25.61 -15.56
CA VAL A 299 0.01 -26.28 -16.87
C VAL A 299 -1.45 -26.39 -17.33
N ALA A 300 -2.36 -26.75 -16.41
CA ALA A 300 -3.79 -26.78 -16.72
C ALA A 300 -4.33 -25.38 -17.07
N PHE A 301 -3.91 -24.33 -16.35
CA PHE A 301 -4.25 -22.96 -16.68
C PHE A 301 -3.66 -22.54 -18.04
N LYS A 302 -2.42 -22.91 -18.34
CA LYS A 302 -1.76 -22.58 -19.60
C LYS A 302 -2.48 -23.20 -20.79
N THR A 303 -2.97 -24.42 -20.63
CA THR A 303 -3.79 -25.12 -21.64
C THR A 303 -5.09 -24.39 -21.91
N CYS A 304 -5.76 -23.88 -20.84
CA CYS A 304 -7.05 -23.19 -21.00
C CYS A 304 -6.92 -21.71 -21.40
N TYR A 305 -5.86 -21.04 -20.93
CA TYR A 305 -5.73 -19.58 -20.97
C TYR A 305 -4.40 -19.09 -21.54
N GLY A 306 -3.69 -19.91 -22.26
CA GLY A 306 -2.35 -19.59 -22.76
C GLY A 306 -2.25 -18.38 -23.70
N ALA A 307 -3.36 -17.99 -24.31
CA ALA A 307 -3.44 -16.77 -25.15
C ALA A 307 -3.62 -15.48 -24.33
N SER A 308 -4.05 -15.58 -23.06
CA SER A 308 -4.16 -14.42 -22.16
C SER A 308 -2.80 -14.08 -21.55
N PRO A 309 -2.52 -12.80 -21.24
CA PRO A 309 -1.35 -12.45 -20.43
C PRO A 309 -1.46 -12.91 -18.97
N TYR A 310 -2.66 -13.16 -18.46
CA TYR A 310 -2.93 -13.55 -17.06
C TYR A 310 -2.99 -15.06 -16.88
N LEU A 311 -2.58 -15.54 -15.69
CA LEU A 311 -2.71 -16.96 -15.31
C LEU A 311 -4.17 -17.42 -15.33
N HIS A 312 -5.06 -16.57 -14.86
CA HIS A 312 -6.51 -16.80 -14.91
C HIS A 312 -7.23 -15.50 -15.26
N PRO A 313 -7.64 -15.33 -16.53
CA PRO A 313 -8.30 -14.12 -17.00
C PRO A 313 -9.74 -13.98 -16.50
N GLY A 314 -10.33 -12.84 -16.79
CA GLY A 314 -11.76 -12.59 -16.65
C GLY A 314 -12.61 -13.49 -17.54
N ARG A 315 -13.87 -13.71 -17.15
CA ARG A 315 -14.77 -14.61 -17.87
C ARG A 315 -15.10 -14.13 -19.30
N TYR A 316 -15.21 -12.83 -19.48
CA TYR A 316 -15.70 -12.22 -20.73
C TYR A 316 -14.58 -11.57 -21.55
N GLU A 317 -13.47 -11.20 -20.93
CA GLU A 317 -12.38 -10.49 -21.56
C GLU A 317 -11.05 -11.11 -21.12
N SER A 318 -10.35 -11.74 -22.09
CA SER A 318 -9.08 -12.43 -21.83
C SER A 318 -7.92 -11.51 -21.47
N ASP A 319 -8.02 -10.22 -21.83
CA ASP A 319 -6.99 -9.21 -21.60
C ASP A 319 -7.11 -8.54 -20.22
N PHE A 320 -8.09 -8.94 -19.43
CA PHE A 320 -8.30 -8.46 -18.07
C PHE A 320 -8.20 -9.60 -17.06
N PRO A 321 -7.73 -9.28 -15.84
CA PRO A 321 -7.61 -10.27 -14.79
C PRO A 321 -8.98 -10.70 -14.26
N MET A 322 -9.02 -11.85 -13.59
CA MET A 322 -10.19 -12.33 -12.86
C MET A 322 -10.68 -11.30 -11.84
N SER A 323 -12.00 -11.12 -11.71
CA SER A 323 -12.54 -10.21 -10.71
C SER A 323 -12.24 -10.66 -9.28
N ASN A 324 -11.97 -9.69 -8.39
CA ASN A 324 -11.67 -9.94 -6.97
C ASN A 324 -12.78 -10.70 -6.21
N GLY A 325 -14.02 -10.66 -6.72
CA GLY A 325 -15.16 -11.34 -6.10
C GLY A 325 -15.31 -12.80 -6.48
N THR A 326 -14.67 -13.26 -7.55
CA THR A 326 -14.92 -14.59 -8.14
C THR A 326 -14.58 -15.72 -7.18
N LEU A 327 -13.37 -15.74 -6.65
CA LEU A 327 -12.95 -16.77 -5.67
C LEU A 327 -13.74 -16.70 -4.36
N ASN A 328 -14.11 -15.51 -3.91
CA ASN A 328 -14.93 -15.38 -2.70
C ASN A 328 -16.31 -16.02 -2.90
N ARG A 329 -16.95 -15.79 -4.06
CA ARG A 329 -18.23 -16.42 -4.37
C ARG A 329 -18.13 -17.94 -4.44
N LEU A 330 -17.04 -18.46 -4.99
CA LEU A 330 -16.81 -19.90 -5.05
C LEU A 330 -16.66 -20.52 -3.65
N VAL A 331 -15.88 -19.86 -2.77
CA VAL A 331 -15.72 -20.31 -1.37
C VAL A 331 -17.07 -20.30 -0.63
N VAL A 332 -17.86 -19.26 -0.82
CA VAL A 332 -19.22 -19.18 -0.23
C VAL A 332 -20.08 -20.32 -0.76
N ALA A 333 -20.14 -20.53 -2.07
CA ALA A 333 -20.94 -21.59 -2.67
C ALA A 333 -20.52 -23.00 -2.19
N GLY A 334 -19.21 -23.27 -2.08
CA GLY A 334 -18.73 -24.53 -1.49
C GLY A 334 -19.15 -24.72 -0.05
N THR A 335 -19.07 -23.67 0.76
CA THR A 335 -19.54 -23.67 2.15
C THR A 335 -21.05 -23.93 2.25
N GLU A 336 -21.84 -23.28 1.40
CA GLU A 336 -23.31 -23.48 1.35
C GLU A 336 -23.69 -24.91 0.97
N VAL A 337 -22.93 -25.58 0.11
CA VAL A 337 -23.15 -27.00 -0.20
C VAL A 337 -22.98 -27.89 1.04
N ILE A 338 -21.96 -27.62 1.88
CA ILE A 338 -21.73 -28.40 3.11
C ILE A 338 -22.87 -28.15 4.12
N ILE A 339 -23.17 -26.89 4.38
CA ILE A 339 -24.25 -26.50 5.32
C ILE A 339 -25.60 -27.02 4.85
N GLY A 340 -25.88 -26.96 3.54
CA GLY A 340 -27.12 -27.48 2.93
C GLY A 340 -27.31 -28.99 3.07
N ARG A 341 -26.25 -29.76 3.37
CA ARG A 341 -26.31 -31.19 3.74
C ARG A 341 -26.56 -31.42 5.22
N GLY A 342 -26.73 -30.37 6.02
CA GLY A 342 -26.88 -30.48 7.46
C GLY A 342 -25.58 -30.70 8.23
N GLU A 343 -24.42 -30.51 7.56
CA GLU A 343 -23.12 -30.65 8.21
C GLU A 343 -22.75 -29.33 8.90
N GLU A 344 -22.19 -29.43 10.10
CA GLU A 344 -21.62 -28.28 10.78
C GLU A 344 -20.32 -27.86 10.08
N PHE A 345 -20.27 -26.60 9.64
CA PHE A 345 -19.11 -26.03 8.98
C PHE A 345 -19.05 -24.51 9.19
N GLU A 346 -17.97 -24.04 9.82
CA GLU A 346 -17.78 -22.60 10.02
C GLU A 346 -17.35 -21.92 8.74
N PRO A 347 -18.09 -20.86 8.28
CA PRO A 347 -17.73 -20.12 7.07
C PRO A 347 -16.34 -19.51 7.13
N PHE A 348 -15.62 -19.57 6.01
CA PHE A 348 -14.29 -19.02 5.86
C PHE A 348 -14.15 -18.15 4.59
N THR A 349 -13.02 -17.48 4.43
CA THR A 349 -12.71 -16.64 3.27
C THR A 349 -11.48 -17.16 2.54
N VAL A 350 -11.28 -16.71 1.30
CA VAL A 350 -10.04 -17.03 0.55
C VAL A 350 -8.77 -16.67 1.33
N HIS A 351 -8.81 -15.63 2.18
CA HIS A 351 -7.64 -15.26 3.01
C HIS A 351 -7.36 -16.29 4.12
N ASP A 352 -8.38 -16.98 4.59
CA ASP A 352 -8.22 -17.99 5.64
C ASP A 352 -7.51 -19.26 5.12
N LEU A 353 -7.52 -19.53 3.79
CA LEU A 353 -6.67 -20.57 3.17
C LEU A 353 -5.18 -20.32 3.45
N ARG A 354 -4.73 -19.09 3.34
CA ARG A 354 -3.36 -18.71 3.65
C ARG A 354 -3.05 -18.86 5.15
N ARG A 355 -4.01 -18.55 6.01
CA ARG A 355 -3.90 -18.77 7.45
C ARG A 355 -3.85 -20.24 7.77
N THR A 356 -4.69 -21.05 7.14
CA THR A 356 -4.69 -22.51 7.25
C THR A 356 -3.32 -23.09 6.97
N ALA A 357 -2.73 -22.75 5.83
CA ALA A 357 -1.39 -23.22 5.48
C ALA A 357 -0.33 -22.79 6.51
N SER A 358 -0.38 -21.52 6.95
CA SER A 358 0.54 -21.01 7.98
C SER A 358 0.40 -21.77 9.30
N THR A 359 -0.83 -21.97 9.79
CA THR A 359 -1.10 -22.68 11.05
C THR A 359 -0.63 -24.12 10.96
N SER A 360 -1.02 -24.84 9.91
CA SER A 360 -0.64 -26.27 9.73
C SER A 360 0.86 -26.46 9.63
N LEU A 361 1.58 -25.55 8.95
CA LEU A 361 3.04 -25.62 8.86
C LEU A 361 3.74 -25.35 10.20
N HIS A 362 3.20 -24.43 11.02
CA HIS A 362 3.70 -24.21 12.38
C HIS A 362 3.45 -25.43 13.28
N GLU A 363 2.27 -26.04 13.20
CA GLU A 363 1.91 -27.26 13.94
C GLU A 363 2.77 -28.46 13.49
N ALA A 364 3.16 -28.52 12.20
CA ALA A 364 4.10 -29.50 11.68
C ALA A 364 5.56 -29.25 12.14
N GLY A 365 5.83 -28.14 12.84
CA GLY A 365 7.16 -27.83 13.40
C GLY A 365 8.14 -27.17 12.42
N TYR A 366 7.68 -26.65 11.28
CA TYR A 366 8.55 -25.91 10.36
C TYR A 366 9.07 -24.60 10.95
N ASN A 367 10.23 -24.18 10.49
CA ASN A 367 10.86 -22.94 10.93
C ASN A 367 9.99 -21.73 10.60
N THR A 368 9.66 -20.94 11.61
CA THR A 368 8.82 -19.74 11.48
C THR A 368 9.36 -18.76 10.43
N ASP A 369 10.69 -18.60 10.28
CA ASP A 369 11.25 -17.68 9.28
C ASP A 369 10.93 -18.13 7.85
N TRP A 370 10.91 -19.43 7.59
CA TRP A 370 10.54 -19.95 6.26
C TRP A 370 9.07 -19.66 5.95
N ILE A 371 8.20 -19.88 6.93
CA ILE A 371 6.76 -19.62 6.81
C ILE A 371 6.50 -18.12 6.60
N GLU A 372 7.09 -17.25 7.44
CA GLU A 372 6.94 -15.81 7.34
C GLU A 372 7.46 -15.24 6.01
N LYS A 373 8.55 -15.82 5.48
CA LYS A 373 9.05 -15.50 4.13
C LYS A 373 8.06 -15.94 3.03
N CYS A 374 7.41 -17.10 3.13
CA CYS A 374 6.35 -17.49 2.20
C CYS A 374 5.14 -16.55 2.26
N LEU A 375 4.85 -16.02 3.44
CA LEU A 375 3.81 -15.04 3.65
C LEU A 375 4.20 -13.60 3.20
N ALA A 376 5.41 -13.37 2.72
CA ALA A 376 5.93 -12.03 2.45
C ALA A 376 5.64 -11.04 3.60
N HIS A 377 5.81 -11.52 4.84
CA HIS A 377 5.72 -10.68 6.02
C HIS A 377 7.08 -10.03 6.28
N GLU A 378 7.05 -8.72 6.54
CA GLU A 378 8.26 -8.01 6.94
C GLU A 378 8.61 -8.32 8.38
N GLN A 379 9.81 -8.81 8.59
CA GLN A 379 10.38 -8.86 9.94
C GLN A 379 10.55 -7.44 10.46
N ARG A 380 10.29 -7.23 11.75
CA ARG A 380 10.42 -5.92 12.40
C ARG A 380 11.56 -5.93 13.43
N GLY A 381 12.04 -4.72 13.76
CA GLY A 381 13.08 -4.55 14.77
C GLY A 381 14.45 -5.05 14.35
N VAL A 382 15.26 -5.43 15.33
CA VAL A 382 16.66 -5.87 15.13
C VAL A 382 16.79 -7.06 14.19
N ARG A 383 15.85 -8.02 14.28
CA ARG A 383 15.84 -9.20 13.41
C ARG A 383 15.77 -8.84 11.91
N ALA A 384 15.04 -7.80 11.54
CA ALA A 384 14.94 -7.33 10.15
C ALA A 384 16.27 -6.81 9.57
N VAL A 385 17.16 -6.34 10.46
CA VAL A 385 18.48 -5.82 10.06
C VAL A 385 19.45 -6.95 9.76
N TYR A 386 19.44 -8.02 10.58
CA TYR A 386 20.42 -9.08 10.53
C TYR A 386 20.00 -10.29 9.70
N ASN A 387 18.70 -10.64 9.67
CA ASN A 387 18.22 -11.78 8.89
C ASN A 387 17.71 -11.36 7.51
N LYS A 388 18.58 -11.43 6.51
CA LYS A 388 18.25 -11.15 5.09
C LYS A 388 18.19 -12.41 4.24
N ALA A 389 18.28 -13.60 4.84
CA ALA A 389 18.25 -14.86 4.14
C ALA A 389 16.91 -15.11 3.43
N GLU A 390 16.93 -15.65 2.23
CA GLU A 390 15.72 -15.98 1.45
C GLU A 390 15.23 -17.41 1.68
N TYR A 391 16.08 -18.29 2.22
CA TYR A 391 15.75 -19.70 2.52
C TYR A 391 15.13 -20.46 1.34
N GLY A 392 15.68 -20.27 0.13
CA GLY A 392 15.09 -20.77 -1.12
C GLY A 392 14.85 -22.29 -1.09
N GLU A 393 15.87 -23.07 -0.82
CA GLU A 393 15.79 -24.55 -0.81
C GLU A 393 14.88 -25.07 0.32
N GLN A 394 14.98 -24.48 1.51
CA GLN A 394 14.16 -24.86 2.65
C GLN A 394 12.68 -24.56 2.39
N ARG A 395 12.37 -23.39 1.81
CA ARG A 395 11.01 -23.01 1.44
C ARG A 395 10.45 -23.92 0.33
N ARG A 396 11.29 -24.31 -0.63
CA ARG A 396 10.91 -25.25 -1.69
C ARG A 396 10.51 -26.59 -1.11
N ALA A 397 11.38 -27.17 -0.27
CA ALA A 397 11.10 -28.45 0.38
C ALA A 397 9.84 -28.40 1.27
N MET A 398 9.70 -27.32 2.04
CA MET A 398 8.52 -27.10 2.90
C MET A 398 7.22 -26.99 2.08
N LEU A 399 7.21 -26.21 0.98
CA LEU A 399 6.02 -26.04 0.14
C LEU A 399 5.68 -27.30 -0.65
N GLN A 400 6.67 -28.12 -1.03
CA GLN A 400 6.41 -29.44 -1.62
C GLN A 400 5.74 -30.35 -0.61
N ALA A 401 6.30 -30.49 0.59
CA ALA A 401 5.70 -31.30 1.63
C ALA A 401 4.30 -30.83 2.05
N TRP A 402 4.08 -29.51 2.09
CA TRP A 402 2.75 -28.92 2.29
C TRP A 402 1.77 -29.37 1.20
N ALA A 403 2.18 -29.31 -0.06
CA ALA A 403 1.33 -29.71 -1.17
C ALA A 403 0.99 -31.20 -1.13
N ASP A 404 1.95 -32.04 -0.75
CA ASP A 404 1.73 -33.49 -0.59
C ASP A 404 0.74 -33.79 0.52
N MET A 405 0.82 -33.09 1.67
CA MET A 405 -0.17 -33.21 2.74
C MET A 405 -1.57 -32.80 2.28
N VAL A 406 -1.70 -31.63 1.62
CA VAL A 406 -2.99 -31.14 1.12
C VAL A 406 -3.58 -32.14 0.13
N ASP A 407 -2.80 -32.69 -0.79
CA ASP A 407 -3.28 -33.68 -1.75
C ASP A 407 -3.75 -34.96 -1.08
N SER A 408 -3.01 -35.47 -0.11
CA SER A 408 -3.45 -36.66 0.64
C SER A 408 -4.78 -36.38 1.36
N TRP A 409 -4.95 -35.22 1.97
CA TRP A 409 -6.22 -34.88 2.62
C TRP A 409 -7.40 -34.77 1.64
N ILE A 410 -7.15 -34.23 0.44
CA ILE A 410 -8.20 -34.09 -0.57
C ILE A 410 -8.59 -35.45 -1.16
N VAL A 411 -7.62 -36.31 -1.46
CA VAL A 411 -7.83 -37.58 -2.20
C VAL A 411 -8.12 -38.73 -1.25
N ASP A 412 -7.24 -38.96 -0.27
CA ASP A 412 -7.28 -40.12 0.59
C ASP A 412 -8.15 -39.96 1.84
N GLY A 413 -8.53 -38.69 2.13
CA GLY A 413 -9.25 -38.31 3.32
C GLY A 413 -8.35 -37.75 4.43
N PRO A 414 -8.96 -37.20 5.48
CA PRO A 414 -8.24 -36.49 6.52
C PRO A 414 -7.27 -37.41 7.27
N SER A 415 -6.02 -36.96 7.41
CA SER A 415 -5.02 -37.59 8.26
C SER A 415 -4.40 -36.53 9.18
N PRO A 416 -3.92 -36.94 10.38
CA PRO A 416 -3.26 -36.01 11.30
C PRO A 416 -2.07 -35.31 10.64
N ILE A 417 -1.85 -34.05 11.00
CA ILE A 417 -0.65 -33.31 10.62
C ILE A 417 0.53 -34.06 11.22
N ARG A 418 1.37 -34.67 10.36
CA ARG A 418 2.54 -35.38 10.82
C ARG A 418 3.71 -34.41 10.92
N PRO A 419 4.44 -34.40 12.05
CA PRO A 419 5.71 -33.71 12.11
C PRO A 419 6.62 -34.23 11.01
N ILE A 420 7.11 -33.35 10.15
CA ILE A 420 7.99 -33.79 9.07
C ILE A 420 9.39 -33.92 9.63
N SER A 421 9.91 -35.14 9.63
CA SER A 421 11.33 -35.37 9.80
C SER A 421 12.06 -34.88 8.54
N LEU A 422 12.62 -33.67 8.61
CA LEU A 422 13.55 -33.19 7.60
C LEU A 422 14.80 -34.06 7.70
N SER A 423 14.85 -35.18 6.95
CA SER A 423 16.10 -35.84 6.67
C SER A 423 16.89 -34.99 5.68
N PHE A 424 17.70 -34.07 6.21
CA PHE A 424 18.75 -33.49 5.40
C PHE A 424 19.69 -34.63 5.00
N PRO A 425 20.17 -34.71 3.74
CA PRO A 425 21.22 -35.63 3.40
C PRO A 425 22.35 -35.41 4.42
N SER A 426 22.67 -36.45 5.20
CA SER A 426 23.78 -36.39 6.13
C SER A 426 25.01 -35.94 5.33
N GLU A 427 25.67 -34.88 5.77
CA GLU A 427 26.97 -34.50 5.27
C GLU A 427 27.82 -35.77 5.18
N THR A 428 28.24 -36.14 3.97
CA THR A 428 29.23 -37.16 3.74
C THR A 428 30.44 -36.73 4.54
N ARG A 429 30.70 -37.38 5.69
CA ARG A 429 31.92 -37.24 6.43
C ARG A 429 33.05 -37.55 5.44
N LEU A 430 33.72 -36.51 4.98
CA LEU A 430 35.02 -36.60 4.38
C LEU A 430 35.93 -37.21 5.45
N GLY A 431 36.24 -38.53 5.27
CA GLY A 431 37.18 -39.25 6.11
C GLY A 431 38.56 -38.62 5.99
N LEU A 432 38.91 -37.79 6.97
CA LEU A 432 40.30 -37.51 7.26
C LEU A 432 40.85 -38.66 8.12
N GLU A 433 41.33 -39.71 7.45
CA GLU A 433 42.25 -40.65 8.06
C GLU A 433 43.55 -39.92 8.38
N THR A 434 43.70 -39.54 9.64
CA THR A 434 44.99 -39.13 10.19
C THR A 434 45.88 -40.39 10.29
N GLN A 435 46.80 -40.58 9.33
CA GLN A 435 47.95 -41.47 9.48
C GLN A 435 48.85 -40.93 10.61
N ALA A 436 48.74 -41.53 11.77
CA ALA A 436 49.72 -41.38 12.81
C ALA A 436 50.98 -42.23 12.43
N ALA A 437 51.96 -41.54 11.87
CA ALA A 437 53.27 -42.13 11.68
C ALA A 437 54.00 -42.24 13.03
N SER A 438 54.18 -43.44 13.47
CA SER A 438 55.11 -43.80 14.56
C SER A 438 56.53 -43.45 14.19
N VAL A 439 57.18 -42.61 14.97
CA VAL A 439 58.66 -42.51 15.01
C VAL A 439 59.11 -43.11 16.32
N GLN A 440 59.63 -44.36 16.26
CA GLN A 440 60.49 -44.91 17.28
C GLN A 440 61.93 -44.53 16.98
N SER A 441 62.55 -44.01 18.01
CA SER A 441 63.96 -43.98 18.46
C SER A 441 65.04 -44.49 17.48
N VAL A 442 66.05 -43.65 17.27
CA VAL A 442 67.43 -43.88 17.77
C VAL A 442 68.09 -42.54 18.10
#